data_53c08db48718b9d8b90523d7b0225830
#
_entry.id   53c08db48718b9d8b90523d7b0225830
#
_cell.length_a   1.000
_cell.length_b   1.000
_cell.length_c   1.000
_cell.angle_alpha   90.00
_cell.angle_beta   90.00
_cell.angle_gamma   90.00
#
_symmetry.space_group_name_H-M   'P 1'
#
loop_
_entity.id
_entity.type
_entity.pdbx_description
1 polymer ?
#
loop_
_entity_poly.entity_id
_entity_poly.type
_entity_poly.pdbx_seq_one_letter_code
_entity_poly.pdbx_strand_id
1 'polypeptide(L)'
;MFNEQLRQKMQQRSLIALYIWIGLFTWRGVSLGAPVADLRTLLPKQDLPAGWALVEGPHVYSKKTLFEHVNGQAVLYLSYGFQRSVFAVFQNVKEPENQMEVDIYDVGNVLNAFGVFSRFRNEDRPGGVGLDSYVDDRSLLFYKGRYFVMLYATETDASALKQLAMTLSAKIVDSSPPPKEIVLFPKNGLKTGSIQYFPEGLLGHTFLGRGFQASYADEVETTPAAQARESLLFLAIFRSPMAAKEALTTYKSYISKKGKLLPLTPATFGADAWKGEDPYQGPLTVVQRGPHLIGARGFPEKKGELYLETFMKTFR
;
A
#
# COMPACT_ATOMS: atom_id res chain seq x y z
N MET A 1 -1.09 -12.59 12.35
CA MET A 1 0.03 -11.71 12.73
C MET A 1 -0.36 -10.23 12.80
N PHE A 2 -1.03 -9.68 11.80
CA PHE A 2 -1.46 -8.27 11.79
C PHE A 2 -2.47 -7.94 12.90
N ASN A 3 -3.48 -8.79 13.12
CA ASN A 3 -4.48 -8.61 14.18
C ASN A 3 -3.91 -8.69 15.60
N GLU A 4 -2.83 -9.45 15.83
CA GLU A 4 -2.19 -9.51 17.16
C GLU A 4 -1.40 -8.24 17.48
N GLN A 5 -0.77 -7.62 16.49
CA GLN A 5 -0.06 -6.35 16.69
C GLN A 5 -1.02 -5.19 16.99
N LEU A 6 -2.22 -5.19 16.39
CA LEU A 6 -3.28 -4.23 16.72
C LEU A 6 -3.84 -4.45 18.14
N ARG A 7 -4.03 -5.71 18.57
CA ARG A 7 -4.45 -6.04 19.94
C ARG A 7 -3.44 -5.63 21.00
N GLN A 8 -2.14 -5.83 20.74
CA GLN A 8 -1.08 -5.42 21.67
C GLN A 8 -1.02 -3.88 21.83
N LYS A 9 -1.34 -3.14 20.78
CA LYS A 9 -1.39 -1.67 20.78
C LYS A 9 -2.47 -1.12 21.73
N MET A 10 -3.60 -1.81 21.86
CA MET A 10 -4.71 -1.39 22.74
C MET A 10 -4.43 -1.65 24.20
N GLN A 11 -3.76 -2.76 24.55
CA GLN A 11 -3.45 -3.09 25.96
C GLN A 11 -2.38 -2.19 26.59
N GLN A 12 -1.49 -1.58 25.79
CA GLN A 12 -0.40 -0.72 26.31
C GLN A 12 -0.81 0.73 26.55
N ARG A 13 -1.96 1.20 26.06
CA ARG A 13 -2.38 2.62 26.17
C ARG A 13 -3.03 3.04 27.48
N SER A 14 -3.38 2.10 28.36
CA SER A 14 -4.06 2.39 29.65
C SER A 14 -3.18 3.04 30.72
N LEU A 15 -1.90 3.33 30.47
CA LEU A 15 -0.95 3.70 31.55
C LEU A 15 -0.02 4.89 31.25
N ILE A 16 -0.39 5.89 30.46
CA ILE A 16 0.45 7.10 30.36
C ILE A 16 -0.38 8.37 30.49
N ALA A 17 -0.41 8.90 31.72
CA ALA A 17 -0.87 10.24 32.02
C ALA A 17 0.32 11.24 32.11
N LEU A 18 0.18 12.32 31.40
CA LEU A 18 0.56 13.72 31.69
C LEU A 18 2.00 14.08 32.14
N TYR A 19 2.72 14.79 31.25
CA TYR A 19 3.59 15.93 31.64
C TYR A 19 3.60 17.00 30.55
N ILE A 20 3.10 18.21 30.89
CA ILE A 20 3.12 19.42 30.05
C ILE A 20 4.41 20.19 30.38
N TRP A 21 5.19 20.55 29.38
CA TRP A 21 6.21 21.59 29.47
C TRP A 21 5.99 22.69 28.45
N ILE A 22 5.85 23.95 28.95
CA ILE A 22 5.66 25.19 28.19
C ILE A 22 7.02 25.78 27.88
N GLY A 23 7.34 25.97 26.62
CA GLY A 23 8.51 26.71 26.15
C GLY A 23 8.13 27.72 25.04
N LEU A 24 8.19 29.00 25.38
CA LEU A 24 8.02 30.14 24.45
C LEU A 24 9.18 30.21 23.47
N PHE A 25 8.94 30.21 22.16
CA PHE A 25 9.93 30.60 21.15
C PHE A 25 9.33 31.55 20.10
N THR A 26 10.07 32.59 19.81
CA THR A 26 9.73 33.74 19.00
C THR A 26 9.71 33.46 17.49
N TRP A 27 8.74 34.03 16.81
CA TRP A 27 8.38 33.86 15.41
C TRP A 27 9.32 34.68 14.48
N ARG A 28 9.89 34.04 13.47
CA ARG A 28 10.38 34.67 12.24
C ARG A 28 9.55 34.17 11.07
N GLY A 29 9.00 35.10 10.29
CA GLY A 29 8.07 34.86 9.21
C GLY A 29 8.62 33.94 8.10
N VAL A 30 7.78 33.02 7.67
CA VAL A 30 7.98 32.12 6.53
C VAL A 30 6.79 32.30 5.58
N SER A 31 7.12 32.38 4.30
CA SER A 31 6.26 32.43 3.12
C SER A 31 4.96 31.62 3.26
N LEU A 32 3.84 32.30 3.02
CA LEU A 32 2.49 31.73 2.98
C LEU A 32 2.35 30.80 1.75
N GLY A 33 2.70 29.54 1.91
CA GLY A 33 2.11 28.46 1.09
C GLY A 33 0.61 28.39 1.36
N ALA A 34 -0.20 27.99 0.35
CA ALA A 34 -1.64 27.82 0.48
C ALA A 34 -1.98 27.07 1.79
N PRO A 35 -3.03 27.47 2.52
CA PRO A 35 -3.36 26.88 3.80
C PRO A 35 -3.56 25.39 3.62
N VAL A 36 -2.70 24.62 4.24
CA VAL A 36 -2.79 23.14 4.24
C VAL A 36 -4.06 22.78 5.01
N ALA A 37 -5.10 22.31 4.31
CA ALA A 37 -6.38 21.99 4.92
C ALA A 37 -6.22 21.20 6.22
N ASP A 38 -6.81 21.65 7.31
CA ASP A 38 -6.69 21.01 8.62
C ASP A 38 -7.36 19.64 8.58
N LEU A 39 -6.58 18.55 8.82
CA LEU A 39 -7.10 17.18 8.83
C LEU A 39 -8.22 16.96 9.85
N ARG A 40 -8.27 17.77 10.91
CA ARG A 40 -9.35 17.71 11.90
C ARG A 40 -10.72 17.95 11.30
N THR A 41 -10.80 18.69 10.17
CA THR A 41 -12.05 18.96 9.47
C THR A 41 -12.62 17.73 8.76
N LEU A 42 -11.81 16.70 8.53
CA LEU A 42 -12.25 15.43 7.96
C LEU A 42 -13.00 14.57 8.98
N LEU A 43 -12.77 14.78 10.28
CA LEU A 43 -13.48 14.05 11.32
C LEU A 43 -14.93 14.59 11.43
N PRO A 44 -15.94 13.72 11.40
CA PRO A 44 -17.32 14.14 11.53
C PRO A 44 -17.63 14.57 12.97
N LYS A 45 -18.36 15.69 13.10
CA LYS A 45 -18.99 16.13 14.36
C LYS A 45 -20.48 15.84 14.37
N GLN A 46 -21.05 15.63 13.18
CA GLN A 46 -22.44 15.28 12.91
C GLN A 46 -22.45 14.11 11.94
N ASP A 47 -23.59 13.53 11.69
CA ASP A 47 -23.75 12.35 10.79
C ASP A 47 -22.98 11.13 11.27
N LEU A 48 -22.85 11.00 12.58
CA LEU A 48 -22.28 9.80 13.23
C LEU A 48 -23.30 8.65 13.23
N PRO A 49 -22.86 7.40 13.35
CA PRO A 49 -23.76 6.30 13.64
C PRO A 49 -24.58 6.57 14.89
N ALA A 50 -25.83 6.11 14.92
CA ALA A 50 -26.74 6.39 16.03
C ALA A 50 -26.16 5.86 17.36
N GLY A 51 -26.09 6.73 18.37
CA GLY A 51 -25.52 6.40 19.67
C GLY A 51 -24.00 6.49 19.75
N TRP A 52 -23.31 6.95 18.72
CA TRP A 52 -21.86 7.15 18.74
C TRP A 52 -21.48 8.63 18.94
N ALA A 53 -20.40 8.87 19.66
CA ALA A 53 -19.86 10.20 19.91
C ALA A 53 -18.33 10.19 19.84
N LEU A 54 -17.73 11.33 19.47
CA LEU A 54 -16.29 11.56 19.58
C LEU A 54 -15.92 11.73 21.05
N VAL A 55 -15.02 10.90 21.57
CA VAL A 55 -14.62 10.91 23.00
C VAL A 55 -13.14 11.21 23.20
N GLU A 56 -12.28 10.96 22.21
CA GLU A 56 -10.86 11.25 22.30
C GLU A 56 -10.34 11.87 20.98
N GLY A 57 -9.41 12.81 21.11
CA GLY A 57 -8.83 13.54 19.98
C GLY A 57 -9.64 14.77 19.57
N PRO A 58 -9.36 15.33 18.38
CA PRO A 58 -8.38 14.89 17.39
C PRO A 58 -6.92 15.13 17.78
N HIS A 59 -6.11 14.09 17.71
CA HIS A 59 -4.64 14.17 17.89
C HIS A 59 -3.97 14.22 16.50
N VAL A 60 -3.11 15.20 16.27
CA VAL A 60 -2.43 15.38 14.96
C VAL A 60 -0.96 15.03 15.11
N TYR A 61 -0.48 14.18 14.19
CA TYR A 61 0.91 13.77 14.15
C TYR A 61 1.59 14.28 12.87
N SER A 62 2.80 14.76 13.04
CA SER A 62 3.73 15.19 11.98
C SER A 62 4.74 14.09 11.66
N LYS A 63 5.60 14.31 10.64
CA LYS A 63 6.72 13.40 10.35
C LYS A 63 7.63 13.15 11.56
N LYS A 64 7.74 14.13 12.47
CA LYS A 64 8.60 14.04 13.66
C LYS A 64 7.94 13.27 14.81
N THR A 65 6.61 13.28 14.90
CA THR A 65 5.86 12.71 16.02
C THR A 65 5.07 11.44 15.64
N LEU A 66 5.12 11.03 14.38
CA LEU A 66 4.39 9.84 13.90
C LEU A 66 4.74 8.57 14.69
N PHE A 67 6.02 8.40 15.06
CA PHE A 67 6.48 7.23 15.81
C PHE A 67 5.85 7.12 17.21
N GLU A 68 5.42 8.24 17.81
CA GLU A 68 4.73 8.27 19.11
C GLU A 68 3.35 7.58 19.02
N HIS A 69 2.77 7.57 17.82
CA HIS A 69 1.48 6.97 17.55
C HIS A 69 1.56 5.54 16.98
N VAL A 70 2.39 5.35 15.96
CA VAL A 70 2.43 4.07 15.21
C VAL A 70 3.69 3.25 15.45
N ASN A 71 4.59 3.69 16.38
CA ASN A 71 5.82 2.98 16.73
C ASN A 71 6.66 2.61 15.48
N GLY A 72 7.14 1.38 15.40
CA GLY A 72 7.96 0.87 14.30
C GLY A 72 7.32 0.93 12.90
N GLN A 73 6.00 1.08 12.81
CA GLN A 73 5.31 1.24 11.52
C GLN A 73 5.53 2.62 10.88
N ALA A 74 6.05 3.61 11.62
CA ALA A 74 6.33 4.94 11.10
C ALA A 74 7.21 4.91 9.83
N VAL A 75 8.19 4.01 9.77
CA VAL A 75 9.08 3.85 8.60
C VAL A 75 8.28 3.52 7.34
N LEU A 76 7.28 2.66 7.43
CA LEU A 76 6.40 2.34 6.31
C LEU A 76 5.69 3.59 5.79
N TYR A 77 4.98 4.31 6.63
CA TYR A 77 4.24 5.51 6.21
C TYR A 77 5.15 6.60 5.64
N LEU A 78 6.32 6.80 6.25
CA LEU A 78 7.32 7.77 5.79
C LEU A 78 7.84 7.41 4.38
N SER A 79 8.07 6.13 4.08
CA SER A 79 8.51 5.69 2.76
C SER A 79 7.47 5.98 1.68
N TYR A 80 6.18 5.99 2.03
CA TYR A 80 5.08 6.40 1.14
C TYR A 80 4.78 7.91 1.17
N GLY A 81 5.74 8.74 1.60
CA GLY A 81 5.60 10.19 1.51
C GLY A 81 4.65 10.81 2.52
N PHE A 82 4.44 10.17 3.67
CA PHE A 82 3.64 10.68 4.78
C PHE A 82 3.91 12.16 5.06
N GLN A 83 2.86 12.93 5.22
CA GLN A 83 2.92 14.36 5.55
C GLN A 83 2.49 14.60 6.99
N ARG A 84 1.33 14.06 7.37
CA ARG A 84 0.71 14.20 8.69
C ARG A 84 -0.46 13.20 8.81
N SER A 85 -0.91 12.96 10.03
CA SER A 85 -2.13 12.20 10.30
C SER A 85 -2.98 12.82 11.39
N VAL A 86 -4.23 12.42 11.46
CA VAL A 86 -5.12 12.70 12.58
C VAL A 86 -5.68 11.39 13.11
N PHE A 87 -5.68 11.27 14.42
CA PHE A 87 -6.26 10.16 15.17
C PHE A 87 -7.41 10.64 16.04
N ALA A 88 -8.48 9.84 16.15
CA ALA A 88 -9.60 10.09 17.02
C ALA A 88 -10.26 8.77 17.45
N VAL A 89 -10.94 8.80 18.61
CA VAL A 89 -11.73 7.68 19.09
C VAL A 89 -13.20 8.10 19.19
N PHE A 90 -14.05 7.27 18.61
CA PHE A 90 -15.50 7.34 18.74
C PHE A 90 -15.95 6.21 19.67
N GLN A 91 -16.99 6.45 20.46
CA GLN A 91 -17.50 5.51 21.45
C GLN A 91 -19.01 5.41 21.36
N ASN A 92 -19.53 4.21 21.57
CA ASN A 92 -20.96 4.02 21.74
C ASN A 92 -21.38 4.54 23.12
N VAL A 93 -22.33 5.48 23.18
CA VAL A 93 -22.76 6.15 24.40
C VAL A 93 -23.41 5.18 25.38
N LYS A 94 -24.06 4.10 24.89
CA LYS A 94 -24.73 3.08 25.73
C LYS A 94 -23.79 1.96 26.15
N GLU A 95 -22.75 1.71 25.38
CA GLU A 95 -21.77 0.63 25.54
C GLU A 95 -20.36 1.22 25.47
N PRO A 96 -19.84 1.84 26.54
CA PRO A 96 -18.59 2.60 26.53
C PRO A 96 -17.33 1.78 26.17
N GLU A 97 -17.36 0.47 26.35
CA GLU A 97 -16.32 -0.46 25.90
C GLU A 97 -16.29 -0.65 24.37
N ASN A 98 -17.41 -0.35 23.71
CA ASN A 98 -17.48 -0.40 22.24
C ASN A 98 -16.97 0.90 21.65
N GLN A 99 -15.77 0.86 21.08
CA GLN A 99 -15.04 2.01 20.55
C GLN A 99 -14.61 1.76 19.10
N MET A 100 -14.51 2.84 18.35
CA MET A 100 -13.90 2.88 17.01
C MET A 100 -12.74 3.87 16.98
N GLU A 101 -11.54 3.39 16.75
CA GLU A 101 -10.38 4.20 16.44
C GLU A 101 -10.41 4.59 14.95
N VAL A 102 -10.08 5.83 14.66
CA VAL A 102 -9.99 6.37 13.28
C VAL A 102 -8.64 7.02 13.10
N ASP A 103 -7.90 6.54 12.12
CA ASP A 103 -6.67 7.15 11.63
C ASP A 103 -6.87 7.65 10.20
N ILE A 104 -6.52 8.90 9.92
CA ILE A 104 -6.48 9.48 8.57
C ILE A 104 -5.07 9.94 8.28
N TYR A 105 -4.41 9.28 7.32
CA TYR A 105 -3.04 9.57 6.90
C TYR A 105 -3.04 10.34 5.59
N ASP A 106 -2.47 11.55 5.59
CA ASP A 106 -2.14 12.31 4.39
C ASP A 106 -0.76 11.86 3.89
N VAL A 107 -0.71 11.19 2.77
CA VAL A 107 0.52 10.68 2.16
C VAL A 107 0.88 11.38 0.85
N GLY A 108 0.26 12.54 0.60
CA GLY A 108 0.66 13.49 -0.42
C GLY A 108 0.04 13.31 -1.80
N ASN A 109 -0.26 12.10 -2.22
CA ASN A 109 -0.91 11.82 -3.52
C ASN A 109 -1.62 10.47 -3.53
N VAL A 110 -2.45 10.23 -4.56
CA VAL A 110 -3.28 9.03 -4.69
C VAL A 110 -2.45 7.75 -4.88
N LEU A 111 -1.30 7.82 -5.54
CA LEU A 111 -0.42 6.67 -5.73
C LEU A 111 0.15 6.17 -4.40
N ASN A 112 0.60 7.10 -3.56
CA ASN A 112 1.08 6.77 -2.23
C ASN A 112 -0.04 6.23 -1.33
N ALA A 113 -1.25 6.81 -1.41
CA ALA A 113 -2.40 6.35 -0.65
C ALA A 113 -2.82 4.93 -1.06
N PHE A 114 -2.88 4.64 -2.37
CA PHE A 114 -3.04 3.29 -2.87
C PHE A 114 -1.92 2.37 -2.37
N GLY A 115 -0.68 2.85 -2.41
CA GLY A 115 0.49 2.08 -1.99
C GLY A 115 0.39 1.64 -0.54
N VAL A 116 0.12 2.55 0.40
CA VAL A 116 -0.10 2.21 1.81
C VAL A 116 -1.27 1.24 1.94
N PHE A 117 -2.42 1.56 1.34
CA PHE A 117 -3.60 0.70 1.37
C PHE A 117 -3.28 -0.72 0.90
N SER A 118 -2.54 -0.87 -0.21
CA SER A 118 -2.17 -2.17 -0.78
C SER A 118 -1.25 -3.01 0.12
N ARG A 119 -0.58 -2.40 1.10
CA ARG A 119 0.26 -3.10 2.08
C ARG A 119 -0.53 -3.64 3.27
N PHE A 120 -1.70 -3.08 3.53
CA PHE A 120 -2.57 -3.46 4.63
C PHE A 120 -3.72 -4.38 4.21
N ARG A 121 -4.11 -4.33 2.96
CA ARG A 121 -5.12 -5.23 2.41
C ARG A 121 -4.58 -6.65 2.30
N ASN A 122 -5.26 -7.62 2.92
CA ASN A 122 -4.85 -9.03 2.93
C ASN A 122 -5.66 -9.90 1.97
N GLU A 123 -6.93 -9.55 1.73
CA GLU A 123 -7.89 -10.35 0.98
C GLU A 123 -8.79 -9.47 0.12
N ASP A 124 -9.51 -10.09 -0.80
CA ASP A 124 -10.54 -9.41 -1.58
C ASP A 124 -11.86 -9.38 -0.80
N ARG A 125 -11.97 -8.44 0.11
CA ARG A 125 -13.19 -8.14 0.86
C ARG A 125 -13.55 -6.67 0.68
N PRO A 126 -14.20 -6.29 -0.45
CA PRO A 126 -14.47 -4.90 -0.74
C PRO A 126 -15.47 -4.30 0.24
N GLY A 127 -15.12 -3.17 0.85
CA GLY A 127 -15.99 -2.42 1.76
C GLY A 127 -16.96 -1.47 1.05
N GLY A 128 -16.70 -1.15 -0.23
CA GLY A 128 -17.54 -0.24 -1.01
C GLY A 128 -17.40 1.23 -0.60
N VAL A 129 -16.22 1.65 -0.12
CA VAL A 129 -15.93 3.01 0.34
C VAL A 129 -14.67 3.53 -0.34
N GLY A 130 -14.61 4.84 -0.65
CA GLY A 130 -13.45 5.48 -1.27
C GLY A 130 -13.23 5.06 -2.71
N LEU A 131 -11.97 5.00 -3.17
CA LEU A 131 -11.57 4.47 -4.48
C LEU A 131 -11.44 2.94 -4.46
N ASP A 132 -11.01 2.39 -3.34
CA ASP A 132 -11.01 0.98 -3.02
C ASP A 132 -10.99 0.83 -1.50
N SER A 133 -11.49 -0.30 -0.98
CA SER A 133 -11.58 -0.56 0.44
C SER A 133 -11.52 -2.04 0.76
N TYR A 134 -11.05 -2.34 1.95
CA TYR A 134 -11.03 -3.66 2.55
C TYR A 134 -11.81 -3.63 3.85
N VAL A 135 -12.59 -4.66 4.13
CA VAL A 135 -13.35 -4.81 5.37
C VAL A 135 -13.18 -6.19 5.96
N ASP A 136 -12.96 -6.24 7.27
CA ASP A 136 -13.09 -7.47 8.06
C ASP A 136 -14.06 -7.24 9.24
N ASP A 137 -14.12 -8.19 10.17
CA ASP A 137 -15.09 -8.16 11.28
C ASP A 137 -14.96 -6.92 12.18
N ARG A 138 -13.77 -6.32 12.27
CA ARG A 138 -13.46 -5.22 13.19
C ARG A 138 -12.69 -4.07 12.54
N SER A 139 -12.36 -4.15 11.27
CA SER A 139 -11.63 -3.09 10.60
C SER A 139 -12.21 -2.75 9.23
N LEU A 140 -12.10 -1.49 8.85
CA LEU A 140 -12.37 -1.01 7.51
C LEU A 140 -11.26 -0.07 7.11
N LEU A 141 -10.59 -0.43 6.02
CA LEU A 141 -9.52 0.36 5.42
C LEU A 141 -9.98 0.89 4.07
N PHE A 142 -9.67 2.13 3.73
CA PHE A 142 -9.90 2.65 2.39
C PHE A 142 -8.89 3.72 2.03
N TYR A 143 -8.78 4.00 0.72
CA TYR A 143 -8.08 5.19 0.26
C TYR A 143 -8.98 6.04 -0.66
N LYS A 144 -8.79 7.35 -0.60
CA LYS A 144 -9.44 8.31 -1.49
C LYS A 144 -8.54 9.53 -1.67
N GLY A 145 -8.25 9.89 -2.95
CA GLY A 145 -7.29 10.92 -3.24
C GLY A 145 -5.95 10.65 -2.55
N ARG A 146 -5.41 11.65 -1.86
CA ARG A 146 -4.13 11.57 -1.14
C ARG A 146 -4.20 10.93 0.25
N TYR A 147 -5.38 10.45 0.66
CA TYR A 147 -5.60 9.95 2.01
C TYR A 147 -5.75 8.45 2.05
N PHE A 148 -5.06 7.83 3.01
CA PHE A 148 -5.32 6.49 3.49
C PHE A 148 -6.03 6.59 4.83
N VAL A 149 -7.12 5.85 4.99
CA VAL A 149 -7.97 5.88 6.19
C VAL A 149 -8.10 4.47 6.74
N MET A 150 -7.95 4.34 8.05
CA MET A 150 -8.10 3.11 8.78
C MET A 150 -9.07 3.31 9.94
N LEU A 151 -10.07 2.45 10.01
CA LEU A 151 -10.99 2.33 11.14
C LEU A 151 -10.79 0.98 11.80
N TYR A 152 -10.76 0.96 13.11
CA TYR A 152 -10.70 -0.27 13.90
C TYR A 152 -11.72 -0.20 15.04
N ALA A 153 -12.58 -1.24 15.17
CA ALA A 153 -13.56 -1.35 16.25
C ALA A 153 -13.11 -2.35 17.31
N THR A 154 -13.37 -2.08 18.58
CA THR A 154 -13.12 -3.01 19.68
C THR A 154 -14.07 -4.20 19.64
N GLU A 155 -15.33 -3.95 19.23
CA GLU A 155 -16.37 -4.94 19.07
C GLU A 155 -16.88 -4.99 17.63
N THR A 156 -17.54 -6.08 17.25
CA THR A 156 -18.07 -6.27 15.89
C THR A 156 -19.35 -5.45 15.70
N ASP A 157 -19.24 -4.28 15.08
CA ASP A 157 -20.37 -3.47 14.59
C ASP A 157 -20.07 -3.01 13.14
N ALA A 158 -20.23 -3.94 12.21
CA ALA A 158 -19.96 -3.69 10.79
C ALA A 158 -20.82 -2.56 10.20
N SER A 159 -22.03 -2.35 10.72
CA SER A 159 -22.93 -1.30 10.26
C SER A 159 -22.42 0.09 10.66
N ALA A 160 -22.13 0.29 11.95
CA ALA A 160 -21.60 1.56 12.45
C ALA A 160 -20.22 1.87 11.84
N LEU A 161 -19.34 0.85 11.73
CA LEU A 161 -18.03 0.98 11.10
C LEU A 161 -18.15 1.45 9.65
N LYS A 162 -19.04 0.83 8.87
CA LYS A 162 -19.27 1.22 7.48
C LYS A 162 -19.90 2.60 7.35
N GLN A 163 -20.87 2.94 8.20
CA GLN A 163 -21.50 4.26 8.21
C GLN A 163 -20.47 5.35 8.51
N LEU A 164 -19.63 5.17 9.54
CA LEU A 164 -18.57 6.13 9.86
C LEU A 164 -17.57 6.29 8.71
N ALA A 165 -17.16 5.17 8.08
CA ALA A 165 -16.25 5.20 6.93
C ALA A 165 -16.84 5.93 5.72
N MET A 166 -18.14 5.76 5.44
CA MET A 166 -18.84 6.50 4.37
C MET A 166 -18.90 8.00 4.67
N THR A 167 -19.19 8.37 5.91
CA THR A 167 -19.20 9.78 6.34
C THR A 167 -17.83 10.43 6.19
N LEU A 168 -16.77 9.74 6.61
CA LEU A 168 -15.37 10.18 6.42
C LEU A 168 -15.03 10.32 4.93
N SER A 169 -15.38 9.32 4.12
CA SER A 169 -15.13 9.35 2.68
C SER A 169 -15.85 10.50 1.98
N ALA A 170 -17.07 10.84 2.40
CA ALA A 170 -17.83 11.97 1.86
C ALA A 170 -17.16 13.32 2.14
N LYS A 171 -16.47 13.47 3.27
CA LYS A 171 -15.71 14.67 3.63
C LYS A 171 -14.41 14.85 2.84
N ILE A 172 -13.88 13.79 2.26
CA ILE A 172 -12.69 13.84 1.38
C ILE A 172 -13.14 14.26 -0.02
N VAL A 173 -12.92 15.53 -0.38
CA VAL A 173 -13.30 16.13 -1.68
C VAL A 173 -12.30 15.82 -2.81
N ASP A 174 -11.18 15.16 -2.52
CA ASP A 174 -10.18 14.78 -3.53
C ASP A 174 -10.77 13.75 -4.50
N SER A 175 -10.88 14.13 -5.79
CA SER A 175 -11.43 13.32 -6.87
C SER A 175 -10.38 12.70 -7.79
N SER A 176 -9.13 12.64 -7.35
CA SER A 176 -8.04 12.01 -8.10
C SER A 176 -8.42 10.56 -8.46
N PRO A 177 -8.26 10.15 -9.72
CA PRO A 177 -8.55 8.77 -10.13
C PRO A 177 -7.54 7.79 -9.50
N PRO A 178 -7.84 6.49 -9.45
CA PRO A 178 -6.88 5.48 -9.01
C PRO A 178 -5.64 5.47 -9.91
N PRO A 179 -4.49 4.98 -9.43
CA PRO A 179 -3.26 4.89 -10.23
C PRO A 179 -3.49 4.13 -11.55
N LYS A 180 -3.11 4.75 -12.65
CA LYS A 180 -3.30 4.19 -14.01
C LYS A 180 -2.56 2.86 -14.24
N GLU A 181 -1.52 2.60 -13.50
CA GLU A 181 -0.70 1.41 -13.59
C GLU A 181 -1.45 0.13 -13.18
N ILE A 182 -2.49 0.26 -12.35
CA ILE A 182 -3.29 -0.89 -11.88
C ILE A 182 -3.95 -1.62 -13.04
N VAL A 183 -4.43 -0.89 -14.06
CA VAL A 183 -5.14 -1.47 -15.20
C VAL A 183 -4.22 -2.09 -16.24
N LEU A 184 -2.90 -1.90 -16.13
CA LEU A 184 -1.93 -2.51 -17.05
C LEU A 184 -1.78 -4.01 -16.81
N PHE A 185 -2.02 -4.49 -15.61
CA PHE A 185 -1.85 -5.91 -15.26
C PHE A 185 -2.91 -6.77 -15.94
N PRO A 186 -2.52 -7.86 -16.65
CA PRO A 186 -3.45 -8.81 -17.25
C PRO A 186 -4.45 -9.33 -16.23
N LYS A 187 -5.74 -9.33 -16.59
CA LYS A 187 -6.81 -9.70 -15.66
C LYS A 187 -6.96 -11.21 -15.46
N ASN A 188 -6.65 -12.01 -16.52
CA ASN A 188 -6.77 -13.45 -16.44
C ASN A 188 -5.82 -14.01 -15.38
N GLY A 189 -6.33 -14.78 -14.43
CA GLY A 189 -5.55 -15.36 -13.33
C GLY A 189 -5.05 -14.37 -12.28
N LEU A 190 -5.30 -13.06 -12.41
CA LEU A 190 -4.94 -12.08 -11.41
C LEU A 190 -5.70 -12.35 -10.11
N LYS A 191 -4.96 -12.54 -9.01
CA LYS A 191 -5.58 -12.64 -7.69
C LYS A 191 -6.13 -11.27 -7.30
N THR A 192 -7.43 -11.21 -7.04
CA THR A 192 -8.09 -9.97 -6.64
C THR A 192 -7.43 -9.40 -5.38
N GLY A 193 -7.25 -8.09 -5.35
CA GLY A 193 -6.59 -7.44 -4.21
C GLY A 193 -5.07 -7.59 -4.14
N SER A 194 -4.42 -8.30 -5.05
CA SER A 194 -2.98 -8.61 -4.96
C SER A 194 -2.05 -7.54 -5.51
N ILE A 195 -2.55 -6.54 -6.26
CA ILE A 195 -1.69 -5.49 -6.79
C ILE A 195 -1.16 -4.63 -5.64
N GLN A 196 0.15 -4.53 -5.54
CA GLN A 196 0.86 -3.71 -4.55
C GLN A 196 1.77 -2.71 -5.24
N TYR A 197 1.89 -1.52 -4.68
CA TYR A 197 2.85 -0.50 -5.07
C TYR A 197 3.96 -0.39 -4.04
N PHE A 198 5.19 -0.26 -4.51
CA PHE A 198 6.40 -0.03 -3.71
C PHE A 198 7.03 1.28 -4.16
N PRO A 199 7.23 2.27 -3.30
CA PRO A 199 7.88 3.54 -3.64
C PRO A 199 9.38 3.37 -3.87
N GLU A 200 9.96 2.29 -3.32
CA GLU A 200 11.36 1.90 -3.45
C GLU A 200 11.52 0.40 -3.19
N GLY A 201 12.65 -0.17 -3.61
CA GLY A 201 13.02 -1.55 -3.25
C GLY A 201 12.08 -2.62 -3.80
N LEU A 202 11.53 -2.43 -4.99
CA LEU A 202 10.68 -3.44 -5.64
C LEU A 202 11.38 -4.80 -5.67
N LEU A 203 10.65 -5.87 -5.31
CA LEU A 203 11.18 -7.23 -5.16
C LEU A 203 12.36 -7.37 -4.19
N GLY A 204 12.53 -6.42 -3.26
CA GLY A 204 13.66 -6.39 -2.33
C GLY A 204 14.96 -5.82 -2.92
N HIS A 205 14.94 -5.30 -4.15
CA HIS A 205 16.12 -4.78 -4.83
C HIS A 205 16.08 -3.25 -4.98
N THR A 206 17.02 -2.55 -4.37
CA THR A 206 17.12 -1.08 -4.46
C THR A 206 17.33 -0.58 -5.88
N PHE A 207 18.02 -1.33 -6.75
CA PHE A 207 18.24 -1.00 -8.15
C PHE A 207 16.97 -1.09 -9.01
N LEU A 208 15.90 -1.75 -8.55
CA LEU A 208 14.60 -1.76 -9.23
C LEU A 208 13.77 -0.51 -8.89
N GLY A 209 14.17 0.25 -7.86
CA GLY A 209 13.50 1.48 -7.49
C GLY A 209 12.04 1.27 -7.12
N ARG A 210 11.17 2.14 -7.66
CA ARG A 210 9.72 2.09 -7.45
C ARG A 210 9.01 1.22 -8.48
N GLY A 211 7.89 0.64 -8.10
CA GLY A 211 7.11 -0.16 -9.04
C GLY A 211 5.92 -0.88 -8.41
N PHE A 212 5.34 -1.75 -9.20
CA PHE A 212 4.18 -2.56 -8.82
C PHE A 212 4.49 -4.04 -8.95
N GLN A 213 3.83 -4.84 -8.15
CA GLN A 213 3.74 -6.28 -8.35
C GLN A 213 2.29 -6.74 -8.20
N ALA A 214 1.96 -7.86 -8.83
CA ALA A 214 0.65 -8.48 -8.76
C ALA A 214 0.80 -10.00 -8.75
N SER A 215 0.05 -10.69 -7.91
CA SER A 215 0.05 -12.13 -7.77
C SER A 215 -0.99 -12.78 -8.68
N TYR A 216 -0.65 -13.95 -9.19
CA TYR A 216 -1.48 -14.71 -10.12
C TYR A 216 -1.77 -16.11 -9.59
N ALA A 217 -2.96 -16.62 -9.88
CA ALA A 217 -3.31 -17.99 -9.56
C ALA A 217 -2.59 -18.95 -10.51
N ASP A 218 -1.93 -19.97 -9.95
CA ASP A 218 -1.44 -21.11 -10.69
C ASP A 218 -2.43 -22.28 -10.56
N GLU A 219 -2.93 -22.76 -11.70
CA GLU A 219 -3.88 -23.87 -11.74
C GLU A 219 -3.23 -25.25 -11.53
N VAL A 220 -1.90 -25.30 -11.47
CA VAL A 220 -1.15 -26.57 -11.36
C VAL A 220 -0.14 -26.47 -10.23
N GLU A 221 -0.60 -26.71 -9.02
CA GLU A 221 0.27 -26.96 -7.86
C GLU A 221 0.45 -28.48 -7.69
N THR A 222 1.47 -29.04 -8.31
CA THR A 222 1.69 -30.50 -8.24
C THR A 222 2.85 -30.91 -7.32
N THR A 223 3.61 -29.96 -6.77
CA THR A 223 4.70 -30.27 -5.83
C THR A 223 4.74 -29.35 -4.64
N PRO A 224 5.14 -29.85 -3.43
CA PRO A 224 5.28 -28.99 -2.23
C PRO A 224 6.25 -27.81 -2.42
N ALA A 225 7.28 -27.97 -3.26
CA ALA A 225 8.24 -26.90 -3.56
C ALA A 225 7.67 -25.83 -4.51
N ALA A 226 6.69 -26.18 -5.38
CA ALA A 226 6.00 -25.22 -6.22
C ALA A 226 4.91 -24.44 -5.43
N GLN A 227 4.28 -25.08 -4.45
CA GLN A 227 3.30 -24.45 -3.54
C GLN A 227 3.90 -23.33 -2.68
N ALA A 228 5.22 -23.35 -2.44
CA ALA A 228 5.92 -22.30 -1.68
C ALA A 228 6.26 -21.06 -2.51
N ARG A 229 6.06 -21.06 -3.84
CA ARG A 229 6.48 -19.96 -4.73
C ARG A 229 5.27 -19.25 -5.32
N GLU A 230 5.16 -17.96 -5.04
CA GLU A 230 4.12 -17.11 -5.59
C GLU A 230 4.47 -16.67 -7.01
N SER A 231 3.56 -16.95 -7.97
CA SER A 231 3.65 -16.46 -9.34
C SER A 231 3.23 -15.00 -9.40
N LEU A 232 4.11 -14.13 -9.85
CA LEU A 232 3.80 -12.71 -9.96
C LEU A 232 4.36 -12.04 -11.21
N LEU A 233 3.65 -11.01 -11.66
CA LEU A 233 4.14 -10.01 -12.60
C LEU A 233 4.59 -8.78 -11.83
N PHE A 234 5.61 -8.11 -12.33
CA PHE A 234 6.06 -6.83 -11.78
C PHE A 234 6.33 -5.79 -12.86
N LEU A 235 6.22 -4.54 -12.46
CA LEU A 235 6.48 -3.35 -13.25
C LEU A 235 7.40 -2.42 -12.47
N ALA A 236 8.65 -2.27 -12.84
CA ALA A 236 9.54 -1.24 -12.31
C ALA A 236 9.50 -0.01 -13.21
N ILE A 237 9.47 1.19 -12.62
CA ILE A 237 9.26 2.47 -13.31
C ILE A 237 10.47 3.38 -13.10
N PHE A 238 11.12 3.79 -14.17
CA PHE A 238 12.31 4.63 -14.17
C PHE A 238 12.05 6.01 -14.77
N ARG A 239 12.98 6.92 -14.58
CA ARG A 239 12.90 8.29 -15.11
C ARG A 239 13.18 8.36 -16.62
N SER A 240 13.91 7.39 -17.15
CA SER A 240 14.29 7.34 -18.56
C SER A 240 14.53 5.90 -19.02
N PRO A 241 14.50 5.64 -20.35
CA PRO A 241 14.89 4.34 -20.91
C PRO A 241 16.33 3.94 -20.56
N MET A 242 17.25 4.90 -20.44
CA MET A 242 18.64 4.65 -20.04
C MET A 242 18.72 4.12 -18.60
N ALA A 243 18.03 4.75 -17.67
CA ALA A 243 17.97 4.27 -16.27
C ALA A 243 17.35 2.88 -16.17
N ALA A 244 16.33 2.57 -16.98
CA ALA A 244 15.77 1.23 -17.07
C ALA A 244 16.79 0.20 -17.61
N LYS A 245 17.59 0.59 -18.62
CA LYS A 245 18.66 -0.25 -19.17
C LYS A 245 19.76 -0.57 -18.16
N GLU A 246 20.16 0.43 -17.39
CA GLU A 246 21.15 0.26 -16.30
C GLU A 246 20.62 -0.71 -15.24
N ALA A 247 19.36 -0.55 -14.83
CA ALA A 247 18.71 -1.44 -13.87
C ALA A 247 18.58 -2.87 -14.43
N LEU A 248 18.20 -3.03 -15.70
CA LEU A 248 18.15 -4.33 -16.39
C LEU A 248 19.51 -5.04 -16.36
N THR A 249 20.57 -4.31 -16.67
CA THR A 249 21.96 -4.81 -16.69
C THR A 249 22.42 -5.20 -15.28
N THR A 250 22.10 -4.36 -14.28
CA THR A 250 22.41 -4.62 -12.89
C THR A 250 21.70 -5.88 -12.39
N TYR A 251 20.42 -6.03 -12.73
CA TYR A 251 19.63 -7.20 -12.31
C TYR A 251 20.17 -8.48 -12.99
N LYS A 252 20.48 -8.42 -14.28
CA LYS A 252 21.13 -9.52 -15.00
C LYS A 252 22.44 -9.92 -14.34
N SER A 253 23.29 -8.95 -13.97
CA SER A 253 24.57 -9.19 -13.28
C SER A 253 24.36 -9.80 -11.90
N TYR A 254 23.34 -9.38 -11.16
CA TYR A 254 22.96 -9.98 -9.87
C TYR A 254 22.61 -11.46 -10.04
N ILE A 255 21.72 -11.79 -11.00
CA ILE A 255 21.33 -13.18 -11.26
C ILE A 255 22.52 -14.02 -11.79
N SER A 256 23.40 -13.46 -12.59
CA SER A 256 24.64 -14.15 -13.03
C SER A 256 25.53 -14.55 -11.87
N LYS A 257 25.56 -13.76 -10.79
CA LYS A 257 26.41 -14.00 -9.59
C LYS A 257 25.75 -14.87 -8.53
N LYS A 258 24.44 -14.76 -8.36
CA LYS A 258 23.71 -15.38 -7.23
C LYS A 258 22.81 -16.53 -7.64
N GLY A 259 22.37 -16.55 -8.90
CA GLY A 259 21.50 -17.55 -9.49
C GLY A 259 22.09 -18.11 -10.77
N LYS A 260 21.25 -18.35 -11.78
CA LYS A 260 21.62 -18.90 -13.08
C LYS A 260 20.95 -18.13 -14.20
N LEU A 261 21.73 -17.68 -15.19
CA LEU A 261 21.16 -17.17 -16.45
C LEU A 261 20.77 -18.36 -17.36
N LEU A 262 19.62 -18.23 -18.01
CA LEU A 262 19.07 -19.24 -18.92
C LEU A 262 19.02 -18.68 -20.35
N PRO A 263 19.08 -19.54 -21.39
CA PRO A 263 18.85 -19.12 -22.75
C PRO A 263 17.47 -18.49 -22.93
N LEU A 264 17.41 -17.40 -23.68
CA LEU A 264 16.15 -16.75 -24.07
C LEU A 264 16.18 -16.58 -25.59
N THR A 265 15.08 -16.95 -26.25
CA THR A 265 14.94 -16.74 -27.69
C THR A 265 14.62 -15.27 -27.95
N PRO A 266 15.49 -14.50 -28.63
CA PRO A 266 15.29 -13.06 -28.84
C PRO A 266 14.04 -12.72 -29.66
N ALA A 267 13.54 -13.65 -30.47
CA ALA A 267 12.36 -13.44 -31.32
C ALA A 267 11.11 -13.06 -30.54
N THR A 268 10.95 -13.54 -29.30
CA THR A 268 9.74 -13.30 -28.50
C THR A 268 9.81 -11.95 -27.74
N PHE A 269 10.95 -11.63 -27.12
CA PHE A 269 11.04 -10.51 -26.17
C PHE A 269 11.96 -9.38 -26.63
N GLY A 270 12.71 -9.57 -27.71
CA GLY A 270 13.68 -8.61 -28.23
C GLY A 270 15.04 -8.67 -27.53
N ALA A 271 15.95 -7.78 -27.96
CA ALA A 271 17.32 -7.76 -27.46
C ALA A 271 17.46 -7.28 -25.99
N ASP A 272 16.50 -6.50 -25.52
CA ASP A 272 16.50 -5.91 -24.19
C ASP A 272 15.71 -6.79 -23.18
N ALA A 273 16.02 -8.09 -23.21
CA ALA A 273 15.43 -9.08 -22.33
C ALA A 273 16.47 -10.10 -21.86
N TRP A 274 16.19 -10.75 -20.73
CA TRP A 274 16.93 -11.90 -20.26
C TRP A 274 16.04 -12.82 -19.42
N LYS A 275 16.46 -14.06 -19.29
CA LYS A 275 15.84 -15.09 -18.48
C LYS A 275 16.85 -15.68 -17.51
N GLY A 276 16.39 -16.10 -16.34
CA GLY A 276 17.24 -16.72 -15.35
C GLY A 276 16.43 -17.39 -14.24
N GLU A 277 17.15 -17.88 -13.26
CA GLU A 277 16.61 -18.48 -12.05
C GLU A 277 17.26 -17.81 -10.83
N ASP A 278 16.45 -17.19 -10.01
CA ASP A 278 16.84 -16.65 -8.72
C ASP A 278 16.77 -17.78 -7.67
N PRO A 279 17.81 -17.99 -6.82
CA PRO A 279 17.82 -19.08 -5.86
C PRO A 279 16.70 -19.00 -4.82
N TYR A 280 16.19 -17.80 -4.55
CA TYR A 280 15.14 -17.55 -3.56
C TYR A 280 13.76 -17.36 -4.19
N GLN A 281 13.73 -16.79 -5.40
CA GLN A 281 12.50 -16.35 -6.04
C GLN A 281 12.06 -17.22 -7.23
N GLY A 282 12.92 -18.14 -7.70
CA GLY A 282 12.63 -19.09 -8.77
C GLY A 282 12.79 -18.52 -10.18
N PRO A 283 12.09 -19.10 -11.18
CA PRO A 283 12.18 -18.68 -12.57
C PRO A 283 11.82 -17.22 -12.75
N LEU A 284 12.59 -16.50 -13.57
CA LEU A 284 12.46 -15.07 -13.76
C LEU A 284 12.75 -14.70 -15.22
N THR A 285 11.85 -13.94 -15.84
CA THR A 285 12.07 -13.33 -17.15
C THR A 285 11.83 -11.83 -17.04
N VAL A 286 12.75 -11.01 -17.52
CA VAL A 286 12.71 -9.54 -17.44
C VAL A 286 12.91 -8.94 -18.82
N VAL A 287 12.08 -7.94 -19.14
CA VAL A 287 12.08 -7.23 -20.43
C VAL A 287 12.04 -5.73 -20.17
N GLN A 288 12.81 -4.98 -20.94
CA GLN A 288 12.69 -3.52 -20.95
C GLN A 288 11.68 -3.05 -22.01
N ARG A 289 10.85 -2.07 -21.62
CA ARG A 289 9.96 -1.32 -22.52
C ARG A 289 10.03 0.16 -22.18
N GLY A 290 10.77 0.93 -23.00
CA GLY A 290 11.00 2.33 -22.71
C GLY A 290 11.58 2.53 -21.30
N PRO A 291 10.97 3.37 -20.45
CA PRO A 291 11.43 3.62 -19.08
C PRO A 291 10.95 2.57 -18.08
N HIS A 292 10.49 1.41 -18.53
CA HIS A 292 9.95 0.36 -17.67
C HIS A 292 10.76 -0.93 -17.77
N LEU A 293 10.88 -1.66 -16.64
CA LEU A 293 11.18 -3.08 -16.65
C LEU A 293 9.90 -3.84 -16.27
N ILE A 294 9.58 -4.83 -17.06
CA ILE A 294 8.44 -5.71 -16.89
C ILE A 294 8.97 -7.11 -16.68
N GLY A 295 8.44 -7.85 -15.74
CA GLY A 295 8.92 -9.20 -15.53
C GLY A 295 7.86 -10.14 -14.99
N ALA A 296 8.10 -11.44 -15.25
CA ALA A 296 7.37 -12.57 -14.71
C ALA A 296 8.29 -13.38 -13.80
N ARG A 297 7.82 -13.71 -12.60
CA ARG A 297 8.56 -14.45 -11.59
C ARG A 297 7.73 -15.59 -11.02
N GLY A 298 8.37 -16.74 -10.76
CA GLY A 298 7.75 -17.89 -10.08
C GLY A 298 6.82 -18.74 -10.94
N PHE A 299 6.45 -18.28 -12.14
CA PHE A 299 5.60 -19.03 -13.05
C PHE A 299 6.29 -20.26 -13.63
N PRO A 300 5.54 -21.33 -13.97
CA PRO A 300 5.98 -22.32 -14.94
C PRO A 300 6.37 -21.64 -16.26
N GLU A 301 7.46 -22.12 -16.89
CA GLU A 301 8.14 -21.42 -18.01
C GLU A 301 7.18 -20.90 -19.09
N LYS A 302 6.41 -21.77 -19.73
CA LYS A 302 5.50 -21.39 -20.82
C LYS A 302 4.40 -20.42 -20.35
N LYS A 303 3.91 -20.59 -19.14
CA LYS A 303 2.86 -19.73 -18.57
C LYS A 303 3.40 -18.33 -18.29
N GLY A 304 4.59 -18.24 -17.70
CA GLY A 304 5.26 -16.97 -17.44
C GLY A 304 5.53 -16.16 -18.70
N GLU A 305 5.96 -16.81 -19.78
CA GLU A 305 6.17 -16.17 -21.08
C GLU A 305 4.86 -15.62 -21.66
N LEU A 306 3.77 -16.39 -21.64
CA LEU A 306 2.45 -15.96 -22.11
C LEU A 306 1.91 -14.74 -21.33
N TYR A 307 2.02 -14.77 -20.00
CA TYR A 307 1.61 -13.64 -19.16
C TYR A 307 2.46 -12.40 -19.45
N LEU A 308 3.77 -12.56 -19.60
CA LEU A 308 4.68 -11.46 -19.89
C LEU A 308 4.41 -10.87 -21.28
N GLU A 309 4.16 -11.67 -22.30
CA GLU A 309 3.75 -11.20 -23.63
C GLU A 309 2.45 -10.39 -23.58
N THR A 310 1.47 -10.87 -22.83
CA THR A 310 0.20 -10.17 -22.64
C THR A 310 0.42 -8.84 -21.93
N PHE A 311 1.25 -8.83 -20.88
CA PHE A 311 1.57 -7.63 -20.12
C PHE A 311 2.33 -6.61 -21.00
N MET A 312 3.27 -7.06 -21.83
CA MET A 312 4.01 -6.18 -22.74
C MET A 312 3.12 -5.43 -23.73
N LYS A 313 1.99 -6.02 -24.16
CA LYS A 313 1.04 -5.39 -25.09
C LYS A 313 0.38 -4.14 -24.51
N THR A 314 0.33 -3.99 -23.18
CA THR A 314 -0.25 -2.81 -22.52
C THR A 314 0.67 -1.59 -22.53
N PHE A 315 1.94 -1.73 -22.95
CA PHE A 315 2.96 -0.68 -23.01
C PHE A 315 3.23 -0.20 -24.46
N ARG A 316 2.22 -0.19 -25.30
CA ARG A 316 2.30 0.33 -26.69
C ARG A 316 2.09 1.82 -26.75
#